data_b43a07ee586d924126d1139c6d37aff3
#
_entry.id   b43a07ee586d924126d1139c6d37aff3
#
_cell.length_a   1.000
_cell.length_b   1.000
_cell.length_c   1.000
_cell.angle_alpha   90.00
_cell.angle_beta   90.00
_cell.angle_gamma   90.00
#
_symmetry.space_group_name_H-M   'P 1'
#
loop_
_entity.id
_entity.type
_entity.pdbx_description
1 polymer ?
#
loop_
_entity_poly.entity_id
_entity_poly.type
_entity_poly.pdbx_seq_one_letter_code
_entity_poly.pdbx_strand_id
1 'polypeptide(L)'
;MSDVFVHAQGLCESSEVGGGTRIWAFAHVLEGARIGSDCNICDGVFVEGGAVVGDRVTVKCGVQLWDGVVLEDDVFVGPNATFTNDPMPRSRQWLDEYPRTIVREGASIGANATLLPGVEIGIGAMVGAGAVVTRSVPPHAIVVGNPARIQGYTESPQAEQAAPAPAPVGEGRSTLGVKGVHVQKFAEFEDLRGSLTAGELPSEGIPFTPQRWFLVYDVPSREVRGEHAHRVCHQFLICVSGKVNVAVDDGTTRGEVVLDGPSVGIYIPPLVWGTQYRYEDDAVLLVLASHPYDSDDYIRDYGVFLEEVSVG
;
A
#
# COMPACT_ATOMS: atom_id res chain seq x y z
N MET A 1 7.96 -32.09 -15.31
CA MET A 1 7.52 -31.47 -14.04
C MET A 1 8.69 -31.60 -13.09
N SER A 2 9.17 -30.50 -12.51
CA SER A 2 10.20 -30.54 -11.47
C SER A 2 9.60 -31.19 -10.22
N ASP A 3 10.31 -32.18 -9.63
CA ASP A 3 9.79 -32.85 -8.44
C ASP A 3 9.77 -31.91 -7.23
N VAL A 4 8.82 -32.12 -6.31
CA VAL A 4 8.81 -31.47 -4.99
C VAL A 4 9.94 -32.05 -4.15
N PHE A 5 10.78 -31.17 -3.58
CA PHE A 5 11.82 -31.61 -2.64
C PHE A 5 11.32 -31.54 -1.22
N VAL A 6 11.34 -32.65 -0.49
CA VAL A 6 11.08 -32.67 0.96
C VAL A 6 12.34 -33.20 1.65
N HIS A 7 12.89 -32.37 2.57
CA HIS A 7 14.04 -32.76 3.36
C HIS A 7 13.72 -33.99 4.24
N ALA A 8 14.69 -34.86 4.50
CA ALA A 8 14.48 -36.09 5.25
C ALA A 8 13.91 -35.90 6.68
N GLN A 9 14.07 -34.71 7.25
CA GLN A 9 13.48 -34.28 8.54
C GLN A 9 12.29 -33.32 8.39
N GLY A 10 11.83 -33.06 7.16
CA GLY A 10 10.61 -32.31 6.88
C GLY A 10 9.42 -33.28 6.82
N LEU A 11 8.22 -32.79 7.12
CA LEU A 11 6.97 -33.54 7.03
C LEU A 11 6.00 -32.79 6.13
N CYS A 12 5.58 -33.43 5.03
CA CYS A 12 4.56 -32.90 4.13
C CYS A 12 3.46 -33.93 3.99
N GLU A 13 2.28 -33.60 4.52
CA GLU A 13 1.06 -34.43 4.45
C GLU A 13 0.15 -34.01 3.30
N SER A 14 0.34 -32.77 2.78
CA SER A 14 -0.44 -32.27 1.65
C SER A 14 -0.04 -32.91 0.33
N SER A 15 -1.03 -33.23 -0.47
CA SER A 15 -0.86 -33.64 -1.88
C SER A 15 -0.94 -32.46 -2.87
N GLU A 16 -1.27 -31.26 -2.39
CA GLU A 16 -1.45 -30.06 -3.21
C GLU A 16 -0.22 -29.14 -3.11
N VAL A 17 0.95 -29.66 -3.57
CA VAL A 17 2.21 -28.91 -3.62
C VAL A 17 2.73 -28.90 -5.05
N GLY A 18 2.98 -27.69 -5.57
CA GLY A 18 3.47 -27.46 -6.94
C GLY A 18 4.93 -27.89 -7.14
N GLY A 19 5.25 -28.22 -8.39
CA GLY A 19 6.60 -28.68 -8.78
C GLY A 19 7.67 -27.61 -8.52
N GLY A 20 8.92 -28.06 -8.24
CA GLY A 20 10.04 -27.18 -7.91
C GLY A 20 10.07 -26.64 -6.49
N THR A 21 8.97 -26.82 -5.74
CA THR A 21 8.89 -26.37 -4.34
C THR A 21 9.80 -27.19 -3.43
N ARG A 22 10.44 -26.50 -2.46
CA ARG A 22 11.38 -27.08 -1.50
C ARG A 22 10.85 -26.90 -0.08
N ILE A 23 10.68 -28.03 0.61
CA ILE A 23 10.27 -28.10 2.02
C ILE A 23 11.48 -28.58 2.84
N TRP A 24 12.00 -27.71 3.69
CA TRP A 24 13.25 -27.93 4.41
C TRP A 24 13.07 -28.67 5.74
N ALA A 25 14.16 -28.79 6.51
CA ALA A 25 14.20 -29.54 7.75
C ALA A 25 13.20 -28.99 8.77
N PHE A 26 12.50 -29.89 9.47
CA PHE A 26 11.55 -29.56 10.53
C PHE A 26 10.36 -28.69 10.08
N ALA A 27 10.22 -28.40 8.79
CA ALA A 27 8.98 -27.82 8.27
C ALA A 27 7.87 -28.88 8.30
N HIS A 28 6.66 -28.47 8.65
CA HIS A 28 5.49 -29.34 8.73
C HIS A 28 4.32 -28.72 7.95
N VAL A 29 3.95 -29.37 6.87
CA VAL A 29 2.81 -28.99 6.02
C VAL A 29 1.68 -29.99 6.23
N LEU A 30 0.55 -29.53 6.78
CA LEU A 30 -0.59 -30.37 7.08
C LEU A 30 -1.39 -30.74 5.81
N GLU A 31 -2.17 -31.82 5.91
CA GLU A 31 -3.16 -32.18 4.90
C GLU A 31 -4.14 -31.04 4.65
N GLY A 32 -4.49 -30.76 3.39
CA GLY A 32 -5.38 -29.69 2.96
C GLY A 32 -4.71 -28.35 2.69
N ALA A 33 -3.47 -28.12 3.17
CA ALA A 33 -2.69 -26.94 2.79
C ALA A 33 -2.40 -26.95 1.27
N ARG A 34 -2.44 -25.79 0.64
CA ARG A 34 -2.13 -25.64 -0.78
C ARG A 34 -0.86 -24.79 -0.95
N ILE A 35 0.12 -25.30 -1.66
CA ILE A 35 1.37 -24.60 -1.93
C ILE A 35 1.64 -24.67 -3.44
N GLY A 36 1.86 -23.51 -4.04
CA GLY A 36 2.18 -23.37 -5.45
C GLY A 36 3.56 -23.92 -5.83
N SER A 37 3.99 -23.59 -7.02
CA SER A 37 5.24 -24.06 -7.64
C SER A 37 6.42 -23.16 -7.25
N ASP A 38 7.64 -23.72 -7.29
CA ASP A 38 8.90 -23.01 -7.09
C ASP A 38 9.02 -22.27 -5.75
N CYS A 39 8.28 -22.72 -4.74
CA CYS A 39 8.29 -22.14 -3.39
C CYS A 39 9.49 -22.62 -2.57
N ASN A 40 9.87 -21.80 -1.57
CA ASN A 40 10.92 -22.12 -0.61
C ASN A 40 10.37 -22.06 0.83
N ILE A 41 10.02 -23.23 1.39
CA ILE A 41 9.47 -23.39 2.74
C ILE A 41 10.60 -23.77 3.67
N CYS A 42 11.17 -22.81 4.38
CA CYS A 42 12.38 -22.94 5.15
C CYS A 42 12.19 -23.75 6.45
N ASP A 43 13.30 -23.96 7.17
CA ASP A 43 13.35 -24.80 8.37
C ASP A 43 12.35 -24.35 9.45
N GLY A 44 11.63 -25.31 10.01
CA GLY A 44 10.69 -25.07 11.12
C GLY A 44 9.44 -24.26 10.77
N VAL A 45 9.12 -24.11 9.49
CA VAL A 45 7.85 -23.52 9.05
C VAL A 45 6.71 -24.51 9.32
N PHE A 46 5.58 -23.98 9.85
CA PHE A 46 4.35 -24.76 10.02
C PHE A 46 3.26 -24.18 9.09
N VAL A 47 2.58 -25.06 8.36
CA VAL A 47 1.51 -24.69 7.42
C VAL A 47 0.25 -25.49 7.76
N GLU A 48 -0.78 -24.82 8.23
CA GLU A 48 -2.06 -25.41 8.59
C GLU A 48 -2.91 -25.73 7.37
N GLY A 49 -3.87 -26.66 7.49
CA GLY A 49 -4.60 -27.25 6.36
C GLY A 49 -5.41 -26.25 5.51
N GLY A 50 -5.88 -25.17 6.10
CA GLY A 50 -6.64 -24.12 5.39
C GLY A 50 -5.76 -23.00 4.80
N ALA A 51 -4.44 -23.04 4.98
CA ALA A 51 -3.53 -22.03 4.43
C ALA A 51 -3.31 -22.23 2.92
N VAL A 52 -3.17 -21.11 2.21
CA VAL A 52 -2.93 -21.08 0.75
C VAL A 52 -1.68 -20.28 0.44
N VAL A 53 -0.77 -20.87 -0.29
CA VAL A 53 0.49 -20.24 -0.73
C VAL A 53 0.57 -20.32 -2.25
N GLY A 54 0.74 -19.19 -2.91
CA GLY A 54 0.90 -19.05 -4.35
C GLY A 54 2.24 -19.57 -4.87
N ASP A 55 2.60 -19.19 -6.08
CA ASP A 55 3.84 -19.60 -6.74
C ASP A 55 5.05 -18.73 -6.31
N ARG A 56 6.27 -19.28 -6.35
CA ARG A 56 7.53 -18.55 -6.10
C ARG A 56 7.63 -17.87 -4.72
N VAL A 57 6.82 -18.29 -3.78
CA VAL A 57 6.80 -17.74 -2.42
C VAL A 57 8.00 -18.23 -1.62
N THR A 58 8.60 -17.34 -0.85
CA THR A 58 9.64 -17.68 0.14
C THR A 58 9.13 -17.45 1.55
N VAL A 59 9.01 -18.51 2.34
CA VAL A 59 8.68 -18.47 3.77
C VAL A 59 9.92 -18.84 4.57
N LYS A 60 10.46 -17.88 5.31
CA LYS A 60 11.67 -18.07 6.13
C LYS A 60 11.40 -18.82 7.42
N CYS A 61 12.48 -19.25 8.09
CA CYS A 61 12.44 -20.12 9.25
C CYS A 61 11.52 -19.61 10.37
N GLY A 62 10.83 -20.54 11.05
CA GLY A 62 10.05 -20.27 12.25
C GLY A 62 8.69 -19.58 12.04
N VAL A 63 8.25 -19.42 10.78
CA VAL A 63 6.93 -18.86 10.46
C VAL A 63 5.85 -19.91 10.60
N GLN A 64 4.69 -19.53 11.16
CA GLN A 64 3.49 -20.36 11.18
C GLN A 64 2.41 -19.71 10.31
N LEU A 65 1.89 -20.45 9.35
CA LEU A 65 0.76 -20.08 8.50
C LEU A 65 -0.48 -20.85 8.96
N TRP A 66 -1.41 -20.12 9.58
CA TRP A 66 -2.63 -20.66 10.15
C TRP A 66 -3.76 -20.70 9.12
N ASP A 67 -4.86 -21.39 9.44
CA ASP A 67 -6.09 -21.34 8.65
C ASP A 67 -6.54 -19.89 8.42
N GLY A 68 -6.94 -19.59 7.18
CA GLY A 68 -7.31 -18.25 6.74
C GLY A 68 -6.16 -17.38 6.21
N VAL A 69 -4.89 -17.83 6.30
CA VAL A 69 -3.75 -17.12 5.70
C VAL A 69 -3.65 -17.46 4.23
N VAL A 70 -3.54 -16.41 3.40
CA VAL A 70 -3.33 -16.50 1.96
C VAL A 70 -2.11 -15.68 1.59
N LEU A 71 -1.10 -16.30 1.01
CA LEU A 71 0.05 -15.66 0.39
C LEU A 71 -0.11 -15.80 -1.12
N GLU A 72 -0.17 -14.69 -1.84
CA GLU A 72 -0.19 -14.69 -3.31
C GLU A 72 1.23 -14.92 -3.88
N ASP A 73 1.37 -14.85 -5.20
CA ASP A 73 2.63 -15.12 -5.89
C ASP A 73 3.75 -14.17 -5.48
N ASP A 74 5.00 -14.63 -5.57
CA ASP A 74 6.21 -13.84 -5.34
C ASP A 74 6.33 -13.18 -3.94
N VAL A 75 5.52 -13.62 -2.98
CA VAL A 75 5.56 -13.08 -1.60
C VAL A 75 6.81 -13.55 -0.86
N PHE A 76 7.41 -12.64 -0.12
CA PHE A 76 8.51 -12.94 0.81
C PHE A 76 8.05 -12.78 2.26
N VAL A 77 8.24 -13.82 3.08
CA VAL A 77 7.97 -13.78 4.52
C VAL A 77 9.28 -13.99 5.30
N GLY A 78 9.70 -12.96 6.01
CA GLY A 78 10.92 -12.94 6.82
C GLY A 78 10.86 -13.89 8.03
N PRO A 79 12.02 -14.23 8.61
CA PRO A 79 12.09 -15.20 9.71
C PRO A 79 11.30 -14.74 10.93
N ASN A 80 10.63 -15.71 11.56
CA ASN A 80 9.79 -15.50 12.74
C ASN A 80 8.69 -14.43 12.57
N ALA A 81 8.30 -14.08 11.35
CA ALA A 81 7.10 -13.28 11.18
C ALA A 81 5.89 -14.06 11.70
N THR A 82 5.01 -13.38 12.42
CA THR A 82 3.90 -13.99 13.15
C THR A 82 2.58 -13.59 12.51
N PHE A 83 1.86 -14.57 12.00
CA PHE A 83 0.47 -14.42 11.61
C PHE A 83 -0.43 -14.81 12.79
N THR A 84 -1.53 -14.11 12.96
CA THR A 84 -2.59 -14.48 13.90
C THR A 84 -3.90 -14.60 13.14
N ASN A 85 -4.77 -15.54 13.53
CA ASN A 85 -6.03 -15.79 12.83
C ASN A 85 -7.28 -15.65 13.72
N ASP A 86 -7.12 -15.56 15.03
CA ASP A 86 -8.21 -15.36 15.97
C ASP A 86 -8.08 -13.97 16.64
N PRO A 87 -9.06 -13.06 16.46
CA PRO A 87 -9.03 -11.73 17.08
C PRO A 87 -9.30 -11.75 18.58
N MET A 88 -9.90 -12.81 19.13
CA MET A 88 -10.27 -12.93 20.53
C MET A 88 -9.98 -14.33 21.09
N PRO A 89 -8.73 -14.82 21.02
CA PRO A 89 -8.41 -16.21 21.29
C PRO A 89 -8.72 -16.61 22.74
N ARG A 90 -9.34 -17.77 22.90
CA ARG A 90 -9.63 -18.39 24.20
C ARG A 90 -9.35 -19.89 24.14
N SER A 91 -8.84 -20.44 25.23
CA SER A 91 -8.58 -21.87 25.33
C SER A 91 -9.85 -22.68 25.11
N ARG A 92 -9.79 -23.66 24.21
CA ARG A 92 -10.87 -24.55 23.84
C ARG A 92 -12.11 -23.87 23.23
N GLN A 93 -11.90 -22.71 22.62
CA GLN A 93 -12.92 -22.05 21.81
C GLN A 93 -12.31 -21.87 20.43
N TRP A 94 -13.01 -22.31 19.41
CA TRP A 94 -12.61 -22.25 18.02
C TRP A 94 -13.67 -21.49 17.25
N LEU A 95 -13.25 -20.73 16.25
CA LEU A 95 -14.16 -20.09 15.32
C LEU A 95 -14.61 -21.11 14.27
N ASP A 96 -15.84 -21.01 13.80
CA ASP A 96 -16.34 -21.79 12.67
C ASP A 96 -15.62 -21.40 11.36
N GLU A 97 -15.22 -20.12 11.26
CA GLU A 97 -14.45 -19.56 10.14
C GLU A 97 -13.48 -18.50 10.68
N TYR A 98 -12.22 -18.57 10.26
CA TYR A 98 -11.20 -17.60 10.64
C TYR A 98 -11.15 -16.43 9.64
N PRO A 99 -10.95 -15.16 10.12
CA PRO A 99 -10.76 -14.01 9.25
C PRO A 99 -9.56 -14.23 8.31
N ARG A 100 -9.77 -13.98 7.02
CA ARG A 100 -8.72 -14.17 6.03
C ARG A 100 -7.69 -13.06 6.13
N THR A 101 -6.42 -13.42 6.32
CA THR A 101 -5.26 -12.52 6.21
C THR A 101 -4.61 -12.76 4.87
N ILE A 102 -4.58 -11.73 4.02
CA ILE A 102 -4.13 -11.84 2.62
C ILE A 102 -2.86 -11.04 2.43
N VAL A 103 -1.81 -11.67 1.92
CA VAL A 103 -0.58 -11.00 1.47
C VAL A 103 -0.54 -11.07 -0.04
N ARG A 104 -0.70 -9.92 -0.67
CA ARG A 104 -0.82 -9.78 -2.12
C ARG A 104 0.52 -9.97 -2.81
N GLU A 105 0.44 -10.20 -4.13
CA GLU A 105 1.58 -10.47 -5.01
C GLU A 105 2.77 -9.52 -4.77
N GLY A 106 3.97 -10.09 -4.70
CA GLY A 106 5.23 -9.37 -4.56
C GLY A 106 5.44 -8.63 -3.23
N ALA A 107 4.51 -8.74 -2.27
CA ALA A 107 4.68 -8.09 -0.99
C ALA A 107 5.74 -8.77 -0.12
N SER A 108 6.38 -8.01 0.77
CA SER A 108 7.44 -8.49 1.67
C SER A 108 7.11 -8.23 3.12
N ILE A 109 7.20 -9.27 3.94
CA ILE A 109 7.00 -9.19 5.39
C ILE A 109 8.37 -9.31 6.07
N GLY A 110 8.76 -8.29 6.83
CA GLY A 110 10.03 -8.23 7.56
C GLY A 110 10.11 -9.22 8.74
N ALA A 111 11.32 -9.53 9.16
CA ALA A 111 11.58 -10.44 10.28
C ALA A 111 10.86 -9.98 11.57
N ASN A 112 10.28 -10.93 12.33
CA ASN A 112 9.55 -10.68 13.58
C ASN A 112 8.37 -9.69 13.45
N ALA A 113 7.88 -9.39 12.25
CA ALA A 113 6.65 -8.62 12.09
C ALA A 113 5.45 -9.45 12.59
N THR A 114 4.44 -8.77 13.12
CA THR A 114 3.18 -9.39 13.56
C THR A 114 2.01 -8.85 12.75
N LEU A 115 1.21 -9.74 12.17
CA LEU A 115 0.02 -9.41 11.40
C LEU A 115 -1.22 -9.85 12.21
N LEU A 116 -2.14 -8.90 12.45
CA LEU A 116 -3.39 -9.20 13.11
C LEU A 116 -4.38 -9.87 12.15
N PRO A 117 -5.40 -10.59 12.67
CA PRO A 117 -6.36 -11.31 11.83
C PRO A 117 -7.14 -10.39 10.89
N GLY A 118 -7.34 -10.82 9.65
CA GLY A 118 -8.20 -10.13 8.71
C GLY A 118 -7.56 -8.92 8.01
N VAL A 119 -6.25 -8.70 8.17
CA VAL A 119 -5.55 -7.63 7.45
C VAL A 119 -5.17 -8.07 6.04
N GLU A 120 -5.15 -7.10 5.13
CA GLU A 120 -4.62 -7.26 3.78
C GLU A 120 -3.33 -6.46 3.63
N ILE A 121 -2.29 -7.09 3.10
CA ILE A 121 -1.04 -6.44 2.71
C ILE A 121 -1.07 -6.27 1.20
N GLY A 122 -1.12 -5.04 0.72
CA GLY A 122 -1.30 -4.71 -0.69
C GLY A 122 -0.13 -5.15 -1.58
N ILE A 123 -0.38 -5.20 -2.88
CA ILE A 123 0.60 -5.59 -3.93
C ILE A 123 1.91 -4.83 -3.74
N GLY A 124 3.04 -5.53 -3.74
CA GLY A 124 4.36 -4.94 -3.63
C GLY A 124 4.63 -4.13 -2.35
N ALA A 125 3.77 -4.22 -1.34
CA ALA A 125 3.95 -3.52 -0.08
C ALA A 125 5.09 -4.14 0.75
N MET A 126 5.69 -3.35 1.62
CA MET A 126 6.78 -3.77 2.48
C MET A 126 6.44 -3.53 3.96
N VAL A 127 6.38 -4.59 4.73
CA VAL A 127 6.25 -4.54 6.19
C VAL A 127 7.64 -4.63 6.80
N GLY A 128 8.05 -3.59 7.51
CA GLY A 128 9.37 -3.52 8.17
C GLY A 128 9.52 -4.54 9.29
N ALA A 129 10.76 -4.92 9.58
CA ALA A 129 11.06 -5.86 10.65
C ALA A 129 10.53 -5.37 12.01
N GLY A 130 9.91 -6.28 12.79
CA GLY A 130 9.33 -5.99 14.10
C GLY A 130 8.05 -5.12 14.06
N ALA A 131 7.51 -4.81 12.90
CA ALA A 131 6.27 -4.03 12.80
C ALA A 131 5.05 -4.83 13.29
N VAL A 132 4.07 -4.16 13.89
CA VAL A 132 2.78 -4.76 14.28
C VAL A 132 1.68 -4.17 13.38
N VAL A 133 1.26 -4.96 12.42
CA VAL A 133 0.23 -4.58 11.44
C VAL A 133 -1.14 -4.81 12.03
N THR A 134 -1.84 -3.74 12.33
CA THR A 134 -3.17 -3.75 12.95
C THR A 134 -4.30 -3.40 11.98
N ARG A 135 -3.97 -3.02 10.74
CA ARG A 135 -4.88 -2.63 9.65
C ARG A 135 -4.27 -3.00 8.32
N SER A 136 -5.10 -3.09 7.29
CA SER A 136 -4.63 -3.34 5.93
C SER A 136 -3.62 -2.29 5.46
N VAL A 137 -2.66 -2.74 4.67
CA VAL A 137 -1.54 -1.94 4.16
C VAL A 137 -1.79 -1.67 2.68
N PRO A 138 -1.78 -0.40 2.24
CA PRO A 138 -1.98 -0.05 0.83
C PRO A 138 -0.95 -0.69 -0.09
N PRO A 139 -1.27 -0.86 -1.39
CA PRO A 139 -0.32 -1.29 -2.39
C PRO A 139 0.96 -0.44 -2.36
N HIS A 140 2.11 -1.11 -2.46
CA HIS A 140 3.44 -0.51 -2.48
C HIS A 140 3.84 0.32 -1.25
N ALA A 141 3.01 0.38 -0.21
CA ALA A 141 3.35 1.12 1.00
C ALA A 141 4.45 0.42 1.81
N ILE A 142 5.36 1.21 2.36
CA ILE A 142 6.35 0.77 3.34
C ILE A 142 5.82 1.12 4.72
N VAL A 143 5.59 0.11 5.56
CA VAL A 143 5.09 0.31 6.94
C VAL A 143 6.07 -0.20 7.99
N VAL A 144 6.24 0.56 9.08
CA VAL A 144 7.14 0.21 10.19
C VAL A 144 6.53 0.57 11.54
N GLY A 145 7.03 -0.04 12.60
CA GLY A 145 6.71 0.32 13.98
C GLY A 145 5.57 -0.48 14.61
N ASN A 146 5.24 -0.15 15.87
CA ASN A 146 4.19 -0.77 16.66
C ASN A 146 3.31 0.33 17.30
N PRO A 147 2.08 0.50 16.84
CA PRO A 147 1.49 -0.12 15.63
C PRO A 147 2.16 0.39 14.33
N ALA A 148 2.09 -0.40 13.27
CA ALA A 148 2.70 -0.07 11.99
C ALA A 148 2.12 1.22 11.39
N ARG A 149 3.01 2.04 10.77
CA ARG A 149 2.69 3.33 10.12
C ARG A 149 3.38 3.40 8.78
N ILE A 150 2.75 4.05 7.82
CA ILE A 150 3.34 4.30 6.51
C ILE A 150 4.55 5.22 6.65
N GLN A 151 5.69 4.76 6.16
CA GLN A 151 6.94 5.51 6.06
C GLN A 151 7.16 6.12 4.67
N GLY A 152 6.58 5.52 3.64
CA GLY A 152 6.72 5.88 2.24
C GLY A 152 6.15 4.78 1.34
N TYR A 153 6.54 4.82 0.07
CA TYR A 153 6.13 3.83 -0.93
C TYR A 153 7.36 3.25 -1.64
N THR A 154 7.31 1.95 -1.99
CA THR A 154 8.35 1.29 -2.78
C THR A 154 8.44 1.96 -4.16
N GLU A 155 9.66 2.07 -4.71
CA GLU A 155 9.93 2.69 -6.01
C GLU A 155 9.64 4.19 -6.13
N SER A 156 9.26 4.85 -5.02
CA SER A 156 9.33 6.32 -4.98
C SER A 156 10.79 6.77 -4.88
N PRO A 157 11.21 7.84 -5.55
CA PRO A 157 12.59 8.34 -5.50
C PRO A 157 13.13 8.61 -4.08
N GLN A 158 12.25 8.55 -3.07
CA GLN A 158 12.56 8.81 -1.66
C GLN A 158 12.79 7.55 -0.81
N ALA A 159 12.66 6.33 -1.38
CA ALA A 159 12.80 5.08 -0.62
C ALA A 159 14.26 4.82 -0.14
N GLU A 160 15.24 5.51 -0.66
CA GLU A 160 16.67 5.21 -0.41
C GLU A 160 17.35 6.02 0.70
N GLN A 161 16.77 7.09 1.25
CA GLN A 161 17.38 7.81 2.40
C GLN A 161 16.32 8.57 3.17
N ALA A 162 16.54 8.80 4.49
CA ALA A 162 15.83 9.83 5.25
C ALA A 162 15.94 11.15 4.45
N ALA A 163 14.86 11.50 3.74
CA ALA A 163 14.89 12.44 2.65
C ALA A 163 15.48 13.79 3.06
N PRO A 164 16.37 14.38 2.26
CA PRO A 164 16.44 15.82 2.24
C PRO A 164 15.05 16.34 1.87
N ALA A 165 14.63 17.41 2.52
CA ALA A 165 13.39 18.10 2.19
C ALA A 165 13.29 18.22 0.65
N PRO A 166 12.11 17.99 0.05
CA PRO A 166 11.94 18.11 -1.39
C PRO A 166 12.57 19.44 -1.84
N ALA A 167 13.31 19.37 -2.92
CA ALA A 167 13.94 20.58 -3.47
C ALA A 167 12.86 21.66 -3.62
N PRO A 168 13.12 22.92 -3.26
CA PRO A 168 12.14 23.99 -3.36
C PRO A 168 11.60 23.99 -4.78
N VAL A 169 10.30 23.72 -4.92
CA VAL A 169 9.60 23.77 -6.19
C VAL A 169 9.72 25.21 -6.67
N GLY A 170 10.40 25.44 -7.80
CA GLY A 170 10.49 26.78 -8.40
C GLY A 170 9.08 27.31 -8.70
N GLU A 171 8.93 28.65 -8.81
CA GLU A 171 7.65 29.19 -9.28
C GLU A 171 7.25 28.55 -10.61
N GLY A 172 5.97 28.17 -10.73
CA GLY A 172 5.43 27.54 -11.92
C GLY A 172 5.11 26.07 -11.77
N ARG A 173 5.27 25.33 -12.84
CA ARG A 173 4.84 23.93 -12.97
C ARG A 173 6.04 22.98 -13.00
N SER A 174 5.95 21.88 -12.23
CA SER A 174 6.92 20.78 -12.28
C SER A 174 6.21 19.43 -12.42
N THR A 175 6.89 18.41 -12.96
CA THR A 175 6.35 17.07 -13.15
C THR A 175 6.97 16.08 -12.17
N LEU A 176 6.18 15.08 -11.76
CA LEU A 176 6.65 13.95 -10.96
C LEU A 176 7.03 12.73 -11.80
N GLY A 177 6.99 12.85 -13.15
CA GLY A 177 7.21 11.72 -14.04
C GLY A 177 6.00 10.79 -14.23
N VAL A 178 4.95 10.96 -13.45
CA VAL A 178 3.68 10.22 -13.54
C VAL A 178 2.80 10.85 -14.61
N LYS A 179 2.14 10.04 -15.44
CA LYS A 179 1.38 10.45 -16.62
C LYS A 179 0.40 11.61 -16.34
N GLY A 180 0.67 12.78 -16.91
CA GLY A 180 -0.21 13.95 -16.81
C GLY A 180 -0.21 14.65 -15.44
N VAL A 181 0.37 14.08 -14.40
CA VAL A 181 0.48 14.69 -13.08
C VAL A 181 1.49 15.83 -13.09
N HIS A 182 1.15 16.91 -12.43
CA HIS A 182 2.09 17.99 -12.16
C HIS A 182 1.83 18.68 -10.83
N VAL A 183 2.89 19.26 -10.30
CA VAL A 183 2.84 20.13 -9.13
C VAL A 183 2.88 21.56 -9.61
N GLN A 184 1.98 22.39 -9.10
CA GLN A 184 1.88 23.81 -9.37
C GLN A 184 2.26 24.59 -8.12
N LYS A 185 3.23 25.49 -8.25
CA LYS A 185 3.52 26.51 -7.26
C LYS A 185 2.91 27.83 -7.71
N PHE A 186 2.09 28.42 -6.84
CA PHE A 186 1.47 29.72 -7.03
C PHE A 186 2.37 30.83 -6.45
N ALA A 187 2.22 32.05 -6.97
CA ALA A 187 2.83 33.21 -6.38
C ALA A 187 2.30 33.44 -4.95
N GLU A 188 3.21 33.82 -4.08
CA GLU A 188 2.88 34.19 -2.70
C GLU A 188 3.26 35.64 -2.49
N PHE A 189 2.33 36.43 -1.97
CA PHE A 189 2.46 37.84 -1.68
C PHE A 189 2.40 38.06 -0.18
N GLU A 190 3.48 38.56 0.41
CA GLU A 190 3.58 38.80 1.84
C GLU A 190 3.73 40.30 2.11
N ASP A 191 2.91 40.80 3.05
CA ASP A 191 3.04 42.17 3.58
C ASP A 191 2.71 42.20 5.08
N LEU A 192 2.69 43.39 5.69
CA LEU A 192 2.39 43.57 7.13
C LEU A 192 0.99 43.08 7.53
N ARG A 193 0.10 42.78 6.59
CA ARG A 193 -1.25 42.26 6.83
C ARG A 193 -1.33 40.74 6.75
N GLY A 194 -0.23 40.06 6.33
CA GLY A 194 -0.13 38.61 6.17
C GLY A 194 0.21 38.19 4.75
N SER A 195 -0.01 36.92 4.45
CA SER A 195 0.31 36.30 3.15
C SER A 195 -0.94 36.04 2.33
N LEU A 196 -0.83 36.18 1.02
CA LEU A 196 -1.88 35.90 0.04
C LEU A 196 -1.29 34.99 -1.04
N THR A 197 -2.00 33.95 -1.41
CA THR A 197 -1.77 33.21 -2.66
C THR A 197 -3.07 33.16 -3.47
N ALA A 198 -2.95 33.19 -4.79
CA ALA A 198 -4.10 33.16 -5.69
C ALA A 198 -3.81 32.32 -6.94
N GLY A 199 -4.86 31.72 -7.50
CA GLY A 199 -4.82 31.00 -8.75
C GLY A 199 -6.06 31.27 -9.58
N GLU A 200 -5.87 31.47 -10.89
CA GLU A 200 -6.97 31.62 -11.84
C GLU A 200 -7.53 30.25 -12.25
N LEU A 201 -8.83 30.20 -12.56
CA LEU A 201 -9.54 28.98 -12.95
C LEU A 201 -10.37 29.22 -14.23
N PRO A 202 -10.16 28.41 -15.29
CA PRO A 202 -9.07 27.45 -15.48
C PRO A 202 -7.73 28.16 -15.75
N SER A 203 -6.62 27.45 -15.53
CA SER A 203 -5.27 27.92 -15.81
C SER A 203 -4.38 26.79 -16.28
N GLU A 204 -3.12 27.07 -16.64
CA GLU A 204 -2.16 26.02 -16.97
C GLU A 204 -1.89 25.06 -15.81
N GLY A 205 -1.98 25.54 -14.56
CA GLY A 205 -1.80 24.74 -13.35
C GLY A 205 -3.05 23.96 -12.94
N ILE A 206 -4.25 24.46 -13.31
CA ILE A 206 -5.54 23.83 -13.01
C ILE A 206 -6.35 23.79 -14.32
N PRO A 207 -6.14 22.76 -15.17
CA PRO A 207 -6.64 22.73 -16.54
C PRO A 207 -8.12 22.36 -16.65
N PHE A 208 -8.93 22.65 -15.64
CA PHE A 208 -10.36 22.41 -15.64
C PHE A 208 -11.12 23.46 -14.81
N THR A 209 -12.40 23.61 -15.10
CA THR A 209 -13.32 24.41 -14.27
C THR A 209 -13.90 23.51 -13.16
N PRO A 210 -13.63 23.76 -11.89
CA PRO A 210 -14.18 22.95 -10.81
C PRO A 210 -15.71 23.01 -10.76
N GLN A 211 -16.33 21.83 -10.66
CA GLN A 211 -17.76 21.68 -10.43
C GLN A 211 -18.09 21.28 -9.00
N ARG A 212 -17.08 20.82 -8.27
CA ARG A 212 -17.17 20.41 -6.87
C ARG A 212 -15.90 20.76 -6.13
N TRP A 213 -16.03 21.10 -4.86
CA TRP A 213 -14.91 21.15 -3.92
C TRP A 213 -15.30 20.44 -2.62
N PHE A 214 -14.29 19.97 -1.90
CA PHE A 214 -14.45 19.43 -0.56
C PHE A 214 -13.17 19.59 0.25
N LEU A 215 -13.31 19.52 1.58
CA LEU A 215 -12.19 19.57 2.51
C LEU A 215 -12.00 18.22 3.18
N VAL A 216 -10.75 17.86 3.39
CA VAL A 216 -10.34 16.71 4.21
C VAL A 216 -9.57 17.29 5.39
N TYR A 217 -10.05 17.10 6.60
CA TYR A 217 -9.50 17.66 7.83
C TYR A 217 -9.76 16.74 9.02
N ASP A 218 -9.12 17.02 10.15
CA ASP A 218 -9.17 16.17 11.35
C ASP A 218 -8.81 14.70 11.06
N VAL A 219 -7.91 14.48 10.10
CA VAL A 219 -7.42 13.15 9.77
C VAL A 219 -6.32 12.79 10.76
N PRO A 220 -6.49 11.75 11.61
CA PRO A 220 -5.41 11.32 12.45
C PRO A 220 -4.15 11.01 11.60
N SER A 221 -2.98 11.47 12.04
CA SER A 221 -1.70 11.33 11.30
C SER A 221 -1.37 9.90 10.85
N ARG A 222 -2.01 8.91 11.48
CA ARG A 222 -1.89 7.47 11.18
C ARG A 222 -2.84 6.98 10.07
N GLU A 223 -3.84 7.76 9.71
CA GLU A 223 -4.83 7.36 8.71
C GLU A 223 -4.37 7.75 7.31
N VAL A 224 -4.91 7.02 6.33
CA VAL A 224 -4.72 7.25 4.90
C VAL A 224 -6.05 7.67 4.29
N ARG A 225 -5.99 8.54 3.31
CA ARG A 225 -7.13 8.96 2.49
C ARG A 225 -6.80 8.77 1.01
N GLY A 226 -7.82 8.91 0.18
CA GLY A 226 -7.69 8.62 -1.24
C GLY A 226 -7.80 7.12 -1.47
N GLU A 227 -6.72 6.46 -1.83
CA GLU A 227 -6.67 5.04 -2.20
C GLU A 227 -7.69 4.72 -3.30
N HIS A 228 -7.70 5.56 -4.32
CA HIS A 228 -8.56 5.39 -5.50
C HIS A 228 -8.01 6.14 -6.70
N ALA A 229 -8.50 5.76 -7.88
CA ALA A 229 -8.40 6.53 -9.09
C ALA A 229 -9.80 6.96 -9.58
N HIS A 230 -9.86 7.88 -10.51
CA HIS A 230 -11.07 8.31 -11.19
C HIS A 230 -11.00 7.96 -12.67
N ARG A 231 -12.13 7.57 -13.28
CA ARG A 231 -12.19 7.28 -14.72
C ARG A 231 -12.20 8.54 -15.57
N VAL A 232 -12.91 9.59 -15.11
CA VAL A 232 -13.09 10.84 -15.87
C VAL A 232 -12.84 12.09 -15.04
N CYS A 233 -12.94 12.04 -13.71
CA CYS A 233 -12.81 13.22 -12.85
C CYS A 233 -11.34 13.62 -12.69
N HIS A 234 -11.04 14.89 -12.97
CA HIS A 234 -9.77 15.52 -12.65
C HIS A 234 -9.83 16.10 -11.25
N GLN A 235 -8.71 16.07 -10.53
CA GLN A 235 -8.61 16.67 -9.21
C GLN A 235 -7.42 17.64 -9.12
N PHE A 236 -7.56 18.66 -8.28
CA PHE A 236 -6.46 19.51 -7.86
C PHE A 236 -6.49 19.64 -6.33
N LEU A 237 -5.39 19.32 -5.68
CA LEU A 237 -5.27 19.25 -4.23
C LEU A 237 -4.34 20.35 -3.73
N ILE A 238 -4.74 21.07 -2.68
CA ILE A 238 -3.93 22.09 -1.98
C ILE A 238 -4.06 21.85 -0.48
N CYS A 239 -2.96 21.76 0.25
CA CYS A 239 -2.99 21.78 1.70
C CYS A 239 -3.02 23.22 2.18
N VAL A 240 -4.19 23.69 2.66
CA VAL A 240 -4.39 25.08 3.06
C VAL A 240 -3.96 25.37 4.49
N SER A 241 -3.73 24.34 5.31
CA SER A 241 -3.11 24.38 6.64
C SER A 241 -2.37 23.09 6.91
N GLY A 242 -1.26 23.13 7.66
CA GLY A 242 -0.44 21.99 7.99
C GLY A 242 0.24 21.37 6.76
N LYS A 243 0.50 20.05 6.82
CA LYS A 243 1.15 19.31 5.74
C LYS A 243 0.47 17.97 5.48
N VAL A 244 0.58 17.50 4.25
CA VAL A 244 0.16 16.17 3.83
C VAL A 244 1.07 15.64 2.73
N ASN A 245 1.41 14.36 2.75
CA ASN A 245 2.07 13.67 1.66
C ASN A 245 1.02 13.16 0.67
N VAL A 246 1.28 13.36 -0.61
CA VAL A 246 0.45 12.84 -1.71
C VAL A 246 1.31 11.95 -2.59
N ALA A 247 0.98 10.66 -2.62
CA ALA A 247 1.55 9.70 -3.55
C ALA A 247 0.60 9.50 -4.73
N VAL A 248 1.16 9.39 -5.94
CA VAL A 248 0.43 9.19 -7.20
C VAL A 248 1.07 8.08 -8.01
N ASP A 249 0.25 7.32 -8.75
CA ASP A 249 0.67 6.14 -9.51
C ASP A 249 -0.15 6.03 -10.79
N ASP A 250 0.49 5.85 -11.94
CA ASP A 250 -0.18 5.64 -13.24
C ASP A 250 -0.19 4.16 -13.68
N GLY A 251 0.17 3.24 -12.78
CA GLY A 251 0.32 1.81 -13.05
C GLY A 251 1.71 1.41 -13.55
N THR A 252 2.58 2.37 -13.88
CA THR A 252 3.96 2.13 -14.35
C THR A 252 4.98 2.95 -13.57
N THR A 253 4.64 4.17 -13.23
CA THR A 253 5.51 5.13 -12.56
C THR A 253 4.82 5.70 -11.34
N ARG A 254 5.57 5.85 -10.25
CA ARG A 254 5.12 6.46 -9.00
C ARG A 254 5.85 7.74 -8.71
N GLY A 255 5.14 8.67 -8.08
CA GLY A 255 5.71 9.93 -7.61
C GLY A 255 5.09 10.34 -6.29
N GLU A 256 5.79 11.19 -5.57
CA GLU A 256 5.34 11.71 -4.28
C GLU A 256 5.66 13.19 -4.17
N VAL A 257 4.77 13.94 -3.53
CA VAL A 257 4.97 15.33 -3.17
C VAL A 257 4.46 15.60 -1.76
N VAL A 258 5.12 16.51 -1.06
CA VAL A 258 4.61 17.07 0.19
C VAL A 258 3.90 18.39 -0.14
N LEU A 259 2.63 18.49 0.21
CA LEU A 259 1.89 19.75 0.18
C LEU A 259 2.02 20.39 1.57
N ASP A 260 2.84 21.42 1.69
CA ASP A 260 3.24 22.05 2.95
C ASP A 260 2.76 23.48 3.12
N GLY A 261 1.74 23.86 2.34
CA GLY A 261 1.12 25.17 2.43
C GLY A 261 0.22 25.50 1.24
N PRO A 262 -0.50 26.65 1.32
CA PRO A 262 -1.52 27.02 0.35
C PRO A 262 -0.95 27.45 -1.02
N SER A 263 0.36 27.67 -1.13
CA SER A 263 0.99 28.08 -2.38
C SER A 263 1.45 26.91 -3.26
N VAL A 264 1.25 25.66 -2.82
CA VAL A 264 1.64 24.46 -3.59
C VAL A 264 0.43 23.55 -3.72
N GLY A 265 0.15 23.13 -4.96
CA GLY A 265 -0.90 22.14 -5.23
C GLY A 265 -0.45 21.09 -6.24
N ILE A 266 -1.17 19.97 -6.28
CA ILE A 266 -0.95 18.88 -7.23
C ILE A 266 -2.20 18.67 -8.09
N TYR A 267 -2.00 18.60 -9.39
CA TYR A 267 -3.02 18.16 -10.35
C TYR A 267 -2.90 16.66 -10.58
N ILE A 268 -4.03 15.97 -10.46
CA ILE A 268 -4.18 14.53 -10.68
C ILE A 268 -5.22 14.32 -11.79
N PRO A 269 -4.81 13.84 -12.97
CA PRO A 269 -5.73 13.50 -14.06
C PRO A 269 -6.48 12.19 -13.79
N PRO A 270 -7.50 11.85 -14.61
CA PRO A 270 -8.12 10.53 -14.64
C PRO A 270 -7.10 9.40 -14.82
N LEU A 271 -7.45 8.21 -14.34
CA LEU A 271 -6.62 7.01 -14.39
C LEU A 271 -5.23 7.19 -13.76
N VAL A 272 -5.19 7.96 -12.69
CA VAL A 272 -4.05 8.04 -11.78
C VAL A 272 -4.53 7.74 -10.37
N TRP A 273 -3.92 6.76 -9.74
CA TRP A 273 -4.19 6.38 -8.35
C TRP A 273 -3.59 7.39 -7.41
N GLY A 274 -4.39 7.94 -6.51
CA GLY A 274 -3.99 8.93 -5.54
C GLY A 274 -4.13 8.44 -4.11
N THR A 275 -3.10 8.67 -3.30
CA THR A 275 -3.11 8.34 -1.87
C THR A 275 -2.58 9.52 -1.08
N GLN A 276 -3.29 9.93 -0.01
CA GLN A 276 -2.87 10.98 0.89
C GLN A 276 -2.61 10.41 2.28
N TYR A 277 -1.47 10.75 2.88
CA TYR A 277 -1.01 10.17 4.15
C TYR A 277 -0.08 11.13 4.90
N ARG A 278 0.30 10.78 6.13
CA ARG A 278 1.11 11.65 7.01
C ARG A 278 0.53 13.06 7.15
N TYR A 279 -0.77 13.12 7.39
CA TYR A 279 -1.38 14.38 7.76
C TYR A 279 -0.80 14.92 9.06
N GLU A 280 -0.39 16.18 9.10
CA GLU A 280 -0.18 16.89 10.38
C GLU A 280 -1.53 17.09 11.09
N ASP A 281 -1.50 17.26 12.41
CA ASP A 281 -2.72 17.30 13.23
C ASP A 281 -3.67 18.47 12.84
N ASP A 282 -3.12 19.56 12.29
CA ASP A 282 -3.85 20.72 11.82
C ASP A 282 -4.00 20.77 10.28
N ALA A 283 -3.68 19.69 9.61
CA ALA A 283 -3.73 19.64 8.15
C ALA A 283 -5.17 19.77 7.64
N VAL A 284 -5.35 20.68 6.70
CA VAL A 284 -6.60 20.89 5.95
C VAL A 284 -6.30 20.81 4.46
N LEU A 285 -6.78 19.76 3.80
CA LEU A 285 -6.63 19.55 2.37
C LEU A 285 -7.88 20.00 1.62
N LEU A 286 -7.74 20.99 0.76
CA LEU A 286 -8.76 21.39 -0.20
C LEU A 286 -8.61 20.59 -1.48
N VAL A 287 -9.71 20.02 -1.95
CA VAL A 287 -9.77 19.29 -3.24
C VAL A 287 -10.77 19.98 -4.15
N LEU A 288 -10.30 20.40 -5.32
CA LEU A 288 -11.12 20.85 -6.45
C LEU A 288 -11.32 19.69 -7.40
N ALA A 289 -12.54 19.45 -7.85
CA ALA A 289 -12.89 18.34 -8.72
C ALA A 289 -13.64 18.84 -9.96
N SER A 290 -13.31 18.29 -11.13
CA SER A 290 -13.87 18.70 -12.42
C SER A 290 -15.32 18.26 -12.64
N HIS A 291 -15.81 17.28 -11.88
CA HIS A 291 -17.15 16.72 -12.00
C HIS A 291 -17.87 16.69 -10.64
N PRO A 292 -19.22 16.67 -10.64
CA PRO A 292 -20.02 16.34 -9.47
C PRO A 292 -19.62 14.95 -8.92
N TYR A 293 -20.10 14.63 -7.71
CA TYR A 293 -19.86 13.30 -7.15
C TYR A 293 -20.63 12.24 -7.94
N ASP A 294 -19.88 11.26 -8.41
CA ASP A 294 -20.40 10.04 -9.04
C ASP A 294 -19.63 8.85 -8.49
N SER A 295 -20.33 7.90 -7.85
CA SER A 295 -19.74 6.70 -7.27
C SER A 295 -19.12 5.77 -8.33
N ASP A 296 -19.66 5.76 -9.53
CA ASP A 296 -19.26 4.87 -10.63
C ASP A 296 -17.97 5.35 -11.32
N ASP A 297 -17.60 6.62 -11.12
CA ASP A 297 -16.32 7.18 -11.56
C ASP A 297 -15.13 6.68 -10.73
N TYR A 298 -15.38 6.17 -9.51
CA TYR A 298 -14.29 5.74 -8.62
C TYR A 298 -13.82 4.32 -8.95
N ILE A 299 -12.51 4.15 -9.03
CA ILE A 299 -11.83 2.85 -9.01
C ILE A 299 -11.20 2.68 -7.64
N ARG A 300 -11.75 1.80 -6.79
CA ARG A 300 -11.31 1.59 -5.41
C ARG A 300 -10.53 0.29 -5.20
N ASP A 301 -10.48 -0.55 -6.19
CA ASP A 301 -9.66 -1.76 -6.23
C ASP A 301 -8.43 -1.51 -7.09
N TYR A 302 -7.25 -1.73 -6.52
CA TYR A 302 -6.00 -1.45 -7.22
C TYR A 302 -5.74 -2.41 -8.38
N GLY A 303 -6.22 -3.67 -8.28
CA GLY A 303 -6.14 -4.64 -9.38
C GLY A 303 -6.97 -4.18 -10.58
N VAL A 304 -8.22 -3.73 -10.34
CA VAL A 304 -9.08 -3.15 -11.37
C VAL A 304 -8.44 -1.89 -11.98
N PHE A 305 -7.79 -1.06 -11.16
CA PHE A 305 -7.05 0.10 -11.66
C PHE A 305 -5.94 -0.32 -12.65
N LEU A 306 -5.13 -1.32 -12.29
CA LEU A 306 -4.06 -1.81 -13.18
C LEU A 306 -4.60 -2.38 -14.49
N GLU A 307 -5.73 -3.09 -14.46
CA GLU A 307 -6.41 -3.58 -15.67
C GLU A 307 -6.85 -2.42 -16.56
N GLU A 308 -7.51 -1.39 -16.00
CA GLU A 308 -8.02 -0.25 -16.77
C GLU A 308 -6.90 0.60 -17.39
N VAL A 309 -5.77 0.80 -16.71
CA VAL A 309 -4.64 1.58 -17.25
C VAL A 309 -3.82 0.80 -18.26
N SER A 310 -3.82 -0.55 -18.22
CA SER A 310 -3.10 -1.39 -19.18
C SER A 310 -3.76 -1.45 -20.57
N VAL A 311 -5.05 -1.12 -20.67
CA VAL A 311 -5.84 -1.18 -21.91
C VAL A 311 -5.84 0.18 -22.64
N GLY A 312 -5.44 1.28 -22.02
CA GLY A 312 -5.41 2.64 -22.57
C GLY A 312 -4.02 3.08 -22.99
#